data_ded9612e37cfaad26f841439955578fc
#
_entry.id   ded9612e37cfaad26f841439955578fc
#
_cell.length_a   1.000
_cell.length_b   1.000
_cell.length_c   1.000
_cell.angle_alpha   90.00
_cell.angle_beta   90.00
_cell.angle_gamma   90.00
#
_symmetry.space_group_name_H-M   'P 1'
#
loop_
_entity.id
_entity.type
_entity.pdbx_description
1 polymer ?
#
loop_
_entity_poly.entity_id
_entity_poly.type
_entity_poly.pdbx_seq_one_letter_code
_entity_poly.pdbx_strand_id
1 'polypeptide(L)'
;MIKVTGVRFRQAGKVYYFDPKNLKLERGSHVIVETARGIEYGTVIVPPKGITDDEVVQPLKAVIRVATPEDDRIEERNHEKEKEAYKICLEKIEKHGLAMKLVQAEYTFDNNKLLFYFTADGRIDFRELVKDLASVFRTRIELRQIGVRDETKILGGIGICGRPLCCHTFLTEFAPVSIKMAKEQNLSLNPTKISGVCGRLMCCLKNEEETYEYLNSRLPNVGDRVTTADGLKGEVQSVSVLRQLVKVIVDMGDEKEIREYPVKQLKFRSKRRRDHGERLSKEEMRKLAELEDKGGHSKLNE
;
A
#
# COMPACT_ATOMS: atom_id res chain seq x y z
N MET A 1 -29.97 8.99 -5.12
CA MET A 1 -28.78 8.54 -5.90
C MET A 1 -28.14 9.74 -6.54
N ILE A 2 -26.89 9.99 -6.25
CA ILE A 2 -26.08 11.06 -6.84
C ILE A 2 -25.23 10.46 -7.95
N LYS A 3 -25.13 11.14 -9.09
CA LYS A 3 -24.27 10.72 -10.20
C LYS A 3 -22.86 11.23 -9.92
N VAL A 4 -21.87 10.32 -9.90
CA VAL A 4 -20.48 10.66 -9.64
C VAL A 4 -19.52 10.01 -10.64
N THR A 5 -18.36 10.61 -10.82
CA THR A 5 -17.21 10.04 -11.54
C THR A 5 -16.00 9.97 -10.61
N GLY A 6 -15.24 8.90 -10.69
CA GLY A 6 -14.02 8.71 -9.88
C GLY A 6 -12.78 9.17 -10.64
N VAL A 7 -12.07 10.14 -10.10
CA VAL A 7 -10.86 10.72 -10.67
C VAL A 7 -9.65 10.42 -9.79
N ARG A 8 -8.53 10.14 -10.39
CA ARG A 8 -7.26 9.87 -9.73
C ARG A 8 -6.16 10.76 -10.29
N PHE A 9 -5.34 11.33 -9.42
CA PHE A 9 -4.28 12.29 -9.76
C PHE A 9 -2.90 11.66 -9.88
N ARG A 10 -2.69 10.49 -9.27
CA ARG A 10 -1.40 9.78 -9.26
C ARG A 10 -1.59 8.29 -9.43
N GLN A 11 -0.59 7.59 -9.95
CA GLN A 11 -0.58 6.13 -9.96
C GLN A 11 -0.74 5.60 -8.52
N ALA A 12 -1.61 4.60 -8.32
CA ALA A 12 -1.99 4.09 -6.99
C ALA A 12 -2.46 5.16 -5.98
N GLY A 13 -2.86 6.35 -6.45
CA GLY A 13 -3.48 7.39 -5.63
C GLY A 13 -4.91 7.04 -5.25
N LYS A 14 -5.44 7.70 -4.22
CA LYS A 14 -6.85 7.61 -3.83
C LYS A 14 -7.73 8.08 -5.00
N VAL A 15 -8.86 7.42 -5.18
CA VAL A 15 -9.88 7.85 -6.14
C VAL A 15 -10.82 8.82 -5.42
N TYR A 16 -10.97 10.01 -5.98
CA TYR A 16 -11.87 11.04 -5.48
C TYR A 16 -13.10 11.13 -6.37
N TYR A 17 -14.27 11.30 -5.77
CA TYR A 17 -15.51 11.42 -6.50
C TYR A 17 -15.86 12.87 -6.78
N PHE A 18 -16.29 13.14 -8.03
CA PHE A 18 -16.70 14.44 -8.52
C PHE A 18 -18.06 14.33 -9.24
N ASP A 19 -18.81 15.43 -9.29
CA ASP A 19 -20.02 15.54 -10.12
C ASP A 19 -19.59 15.62 -11.60
N PRO A 20 -19.96 14.64 -12.43
CA PRO A 20 -19.61 14.65 -13.85
C PRO A 20 -20.41 15.67 -14.64
N LYS A 21 -21.43 16.33 -14.05
CA LYS A 21 -22.40 17.17 -14.77
C LYS A 21 -22.98 16.42 -15.99
N ASN A 22 -22.97 17.07 -17.15
CA ASN A 22 -23.43 16.51 -18.43
C ASN A 22 -22.29 16.04 -19.33
N LEU A 23 -21.06 15.92 -18.78
CA LEU A 23 -19.90 15.54 -19.55
C LEU A 23 -19.93 14.04 -19.88
N LYS A 24 -19.53 13.70 -21.11
CA LYS A 24 -19.29 12.32 -21.51
C LYS A 24 -17.86 11.95 -21.06
N LEU A 25 -17.77 11.18 -19.99
CA LEU A 25 -16.52 10.77 -19.39
C LEU A 25 -16.37 9.25 -19.50
N GLU A 26 -15.27 8.81 -20.09
CA GLU A 26 -14.92 7.40 -20.20
C GLU A 26 -13.72 7.10 -19.29
N ARG A 27 -13.50 5.82 -18.99
CA ARG A 27 -12.33 5.39 -18.26
C ARG A 27 -11.07 5.71 -19.08
N GLY A 28 -10.11 6.41 -18.46
CA GLY A 28 -8.90 6.89 -19.10
C GLY A 28 -9.00 8.32 -19.65
N SER A 29 -10.20 8.93 -19.68
CA SER A 29 -10.33 10.34 -20.04
C SER A 29 -9.58 11.22 -19.03
N HIS A 30 -8.90 12.25 -19.52
CA HIS A 30 -8.29 13.27 -18.67
C HIS A 30 -9.28 14.41 -18.43
N VAL A 31 -9.28 14.91 -17.19
CA VAL A 31 -10.22 15.96 -16.75
C VAL A 31 -9.53 16.99 -15.90
N ILE A 32 -10.03 18.21 -15.98
CA ILE A 32 -9.63 19.31 -15.10
C ILE A 32 -10.68 19.44 -14.00
N VAL A 33 -10.22 19.42 -12.75
CA VAL A 33 -11.06 19.50 -11.56
C VAL A 33 -10.52 20.53 -10.58
N GLU A 34 -11.40 21.03 -9.70
CA GLU A 34 -11.00 21.87 -8.60
C GLU A 34 -10.92 21.04 -7.32
N THR A 35 -9.77 21.08 -6.65
CA THR A 35 -9.53 20.42 -5.36
C THR A 35 -9.26 21.44 -4.25
N ALA A 36 -8.96 20.98 -3.05
CA ALA A 36 -8.47 21.86 -1.97
C ALA A 36 -7.07 22.45 -2.27
N ARG A 37 -6.32 21.81 -3.18
CA ARG A 37 -4.98 22.25 -3.60
C ARG A 37 -5.01 23.32 -4.69
N GLY A 38 -6.10 23.41 -5.43
CA GLY A 38 -6.29 24.26 -6.60
C GLY A 38 -6.87 23.48 -7.77
N ILE A 39 -6.58 23.95 -8.97
CA ILE A 39 -6.94 23.28 -10.22
C ILE A 39 -5.95 22.14 -10.46
N GLU A 40 -6.46 20.94 -10.68
CA GLU A 40 -5.66 19.75 -10.91
C GLU A 40 -6.08 19.00 -12.18
N TYR A 41 -5.09 18.38 -12.81
CA TYR A 41 -5.26 17.47 -13.92
C TYR A 41 -5.37 16.05 -13.40
N GLY A 42 -6.44 15.32 -13.77
CA GLY A 42 -6.67 13.99 -13.27
C GLY A 42 -7.20 13.02 -14.34
N THR A 43 -7.08 11.73 -14.05
CA THR A 43 -7.54 10.66 -14.93
C THR A 43 -8.81 10.01 -14.38
N VAL A 44 -9.83 9.86 -15.21
CA VAL A 44 -11.07 9.16 -14.88
C VAL A 44 -10.81 7.66 -14.76
N ILE A 45 -11.00 7.12 -13.56
CA ILE A 45 -10.85 5.68 -13.28
C ILE A 45 -12.21 4.99 -13.20
N VAL A 46 -13.21 5.69 -12.66
CA VAL A 46 -14.59 5.22 -12.57
C VAL A 46 -15.46 6.11 -13.45
N PRO A 47 -16.04 5.58 -14.55
CA PRO A 47 -16.97 6.32 -15.38
C PRO A 47 -18.20 6.78 -14.58
N PRO A 48 -18.98 7.74 -15.09
CA PRO A 48 -20.16 8.23 -14.39
C PRO A 48 -21.10 7.11 -13.97
N LYS A 49 -21.35 6.98 -12.65
CA LYS A 49 -22.25 5.99 -12.05
C LYS A 49 -23.10 6.64 -10.95
N GLY A 50 -24.26 6.04 -10.68
CA GLY A 50 -25.08 6.42 -9.52
C GLY A 50 -24.57 5.70 -8.27
N ILE A 51 -24.41 6.44 -7.18
CA ILE A 51 -24.07 5.90 -5.86
C ILE A 51 -25.05 6.47 -4.81
N THR A 52 -25.05 5.86 -3.61
CA THR A 52 -25.84 6.34 -2.48
C THR A 52 -25.19 7.57 -1.84
N ASP A 53 -25.98 8.41 -1.19
CA ASP A 53 -25.51 9.66 -0.59
C ASP A 53 -24.49 9.42 0.54
N ASP A 54 -24.56 8.26 1.21
CA ASP A 54 -23.69 7.88 2.31
C ASP A 54 -22.23 7.59 1.88
N GLU A 55 -22.01 7.33 0.59
CA GLU A 55 -20.69 7.04 0.03
C GLU A 55 -19.95 8.30 -0.46
N VAL A 56 -20.58 9.48 -0.38
CA VAL A 56 -20.06 10.74 -0.92
C VAL A 56 -19.66 11.69 0.19
N VAL A 57 -18.45 12.22 0.12
CA VAL A 57 -18.01 13.32 0.99
C VAL A 57 -18.57 14.64 0.44
N GLN A 58 -19.46 15.26 1.18
CA GLN A 58 -20.06 16.56 0.84
C GLN A 58 -19.15 17.73 1.28
N PRO A 59 -19.12 18.86 0.54
CA PRO A 59 -19.80 19.13 -0.71
C PRO A 59 -19.11 18.48 -1.91
N LEU A 60 -19.88 17.82 -2.81
CA LEU A 60 -19.37 17.21 -4.01
C LEU A 60 -18.95 18.28 -5.01
N LYS A 61 -17.65 18.37 -5.29
CA LYS A 61 -17.12 19.29 -6.32
C LYS A 61 -17.40 18.73 -7.71
N ALA A 62 -17.55 19.63 -8.69
CA ALA A 62 -17.81 19.25 -10.05
C ALA A 62 -16.54 19.13 -10.89
N VAL A 63 -16.57 18.28 -11.90
CA VAL A 63 -15.61 18.31 -12.99
C VAL A 63 -15.79 19.63 -13.75
N ILE A 64 -14.70 20.40 -13.92
CA ILE A 64 -14.74 21.68 -14.63
C ILE A 64 -14.95 21.40 -16.12
N ARG A 65 -14.10 20.57 -16.73
CA ARG A 65 -14.16 20.18 -18.15
C ARG A 65 -13.30 18.95 -18.44
N VAL A 66 -13.48 18.39 -19.60
CA VAL A 66 -12.54 17.41 -20.16
C VAL A 66 -11.24 18.13 -20.51
N ALA A 67 -10.10 17.49 -20.31
CA ALA A 67 -8.79 18.03 -20.69
C ALA A 67 -8.68 18.13 -22.22
N THR A 68 -8.00 19.16 -22.67
CA THR A 68 -7.70 19.39 -24.07
C THR A 68 -6.26 18.95 -24.37
N PRO A 69 -5.87 18.75 -25.65
CA PRO A 69 -4.47 18.47 -26.00
C PRO A 69 -3.48 19.55 -25.52
N GLU A 70 -3.93 20.77 -25.29
CA GLU A 70 -3.09 21.83 -24.71
C GLU A 70 -2.87 21.60 -23.21
N ASP A 71 -3.87 21.08 -22.48
CA ASP A 71 -3.72 20.70 -21.07
C ASP A 71 -2.72 19.54 -20.91
N ASP A 72 -2.76 18.57 -21.81
CA ASP A 72 -1.81 17.46 -21.82
C ASP A 72 -0.37 17.98 -21.99
N ARG A 73 -0.17 18.96 -22.90
CA ARG A 73 1.15 19.62 -23.10
C ARG A 73 1.57 20.47 -21.90
N ILE A 74 0.63 21.08 -21.20
CA ILE A 74 0.92 21.83 -19.95
C ILE A 74 1.41 20.85 -18.89
N GLU A 75 0.76 19.72 -18.72
CA GLU A 75 1.15 18.69 -17.79
C GLU A 75 2.54 18.12 -18.09
N GLU A 76 2.81 17.79 -19.35
CA GLU A 76 4.15 17.36 -19.79
C GLU A 76 5.24 18.41 -19.48
N ARG A 77 4.98 19.69 -19.76
CA ARG A 77 5.90 20.78 -19.41
C ARG A 77 6.11 20.92 -17.91
N ASN A 78 5.06 20.71 -17.10
CA ASN A 78 5.18 20.71 -15.65
C ASN A 78 6.10 19.59 -15.18
N HIS A 79 5.96 18.40 -15.73
CA HIS A 79 6.86 17.28 -15.40
C HIS A 79 8.33 17.52 -15.79
N GLU A 80 8.59 18.28 -16.86
CA GLU A 80 9.96 18.68 -17.19
C GLU A 80 10.51 19.69 -16.18
N LYS A 81 9.73 20.72 -15.83
CA LYS A 81 10.09 21.69 -14.79
C LYS A 81 10.30 21.05 -13.42
N GLU A 82 9.53 20.02 -13.07
CA GLU A 82 9.69 19.26 -11.82
C GLU A 82 11.06 18.60 -11.72
N LYS A 83 11.58 18.06 -12.82
CA LYS A 83 12.92 17.48 -12.89
C LYS A 83 14.02 18.51 -12.64
N GLU A 84 13.86 19.72 -13.18
CA GLU A 84 14.79 20.83 -12.93
C GLU A 84 14.67 21.34 -11.50
N ALA A 85 13.42 21.51 -11.01
CA ALA A 85 13.17 21.94 -9.64
C ALA A 85 13.73 20.97 -8.61
N TYR A 86 13.65 19.66 -8.89
CA TYR A 86 14.24 18.62 -8.05
C TYR A 86 15.77 18.81 -7.92
N LYS A 87 16.48 19.01 -9.03
CA LYS A 87 17.94 19.22 -9.05
C LYS A 87 18.35 20.46 -8.26
N ILE A 88 17.67 21.59 -8.54
CA ILE A 88 17.94 22.87 -7.86
C ILE A 88 17.68 22.73 -6.35
N CYS A 89 16.57 22.07 -5.96
CA CYS A 89 16.26 21.86 -4.55
C CYS A 89 17.32 20.99 -3.85
N LEU A 90 17.82 19.95 -4.52
CA LEU A 90 18.86 19.09 -3.98
C LEU A 90 20.16 19.87 -3.69
N GLU A 91 20.63 20.70 -4.64
CA GLU A 91 21.78 21.57 -4.47
C GLU A 91 21.60 22.56 -3.29
N LYS A 92 20.38 23.09 -3.14
CA LYS A 92 20.07 24.00 -2.04
C LYS A 92 20.05 23.28 -0.69
N ILE A 93 19.50 22.06 -0.62
CA ILE A 93 19.53 21.22 0.60
C ILE A 93 20.98 20.98 1.04
N GLU A 94 21.86 20.61 0.12
CA GLU A 94 23.30 20.42 0.40
C GLU A 94 23.95 21.73 0.88
N LYS A 95 23.69 22.85 0.21
CA LYS A 95 24.21 24.16 0.60
C LYS A 95 23.79 24.59 2.00
N HIS A 96 22.54 24.30 2.40
CA HIS A 96 22.03 24.59 3.73
C HIS A 96 22.38 23.52 4.77
N GLY A 97 23.04 22.43 4.40
CA GLY A 97 23.47 21.36 5.30
C GLY A 97 22.33 20.65 6.02
N LEU A 98 21.16 20.51 5.38
CA LEU A 98 19.97 19.95 6.00
C LEU A 98 19.98 18.43 5.93
N ALA A 99 19.76 17.76 7.06
CA ALA A 99 19.67 16.29 7.17
C ALA A 99 18.30 15.79 6.70
N MET A 100 17.98 16.01 5.44
CA MET A 100 16.72 15.58 4.79
C MET A 100 17.01 14.97 3.42
N LYS A 101 16.19 14.00 3.03
CA LYS A 101 16.26 13.37 1.72
C LYS A 101 15.08 13.83 0.87
N LEU A 102 15.38 14.55 -0.20
CA LEU A 102 14.36 14.94 -1.18
C LEU A 102 13.88 13.70 -1.94
N VAL A 103 12.57 13.56 -2.10
CA VAL A 103 11.94 12.41 -2.78
C VAL A 103 11.35 12.82 -4.11
N GLN A 104 10.58 13.92 -4.15
CA GLN A 104 9.91 14.39 -5.35
C GLN A 104 9.67 15.91 -5.30
N ALA A 105 9.65 16.56 -6.47
CA ALA A 105 9.09 17.89 -6.69
C ALA A 105 7.82 17.76 -7.54
N GLU A 106 6.81 18.57 -7.30
CA GLU A 106 5.51 18.54 -7.98
C GLU A 106 4.96 19.96 -8.13
N TYR A 107 4.64 20.35 -9.35
CA TYR A 107 3.88 21.57 -9.62
C TYR A 107 2.37 21.30 -9.57
N THR A 108 1.59 22.23 -9.03
CA THR A 108 0.15 22.23 -9.30
C THR A 108 -0.09 22.52 -10.78
N PHE A 109 -1.17 21.99 -11.35
CA PHE A 109 -1.46 22.16 -12.78
C PHE A 109 -1.46 23.63 -13.24
N ASP A 110 -1.93 24.54 -12.38
CA ASP A 110 -1.95 25.98 -12.62
C ASP A 110 -0.61 26.70 -12.35
N ASN A 111 0.44 25.96 -11.97
CA ASN A 111 1.78 26.45 -11.60
C ASN A 111 1.80 27.46 -10.43
N ASN A 112 0.72 27.56 -9.65
CA ASN A 112 0.62 28.48 -8.51
C ASN A 112 1.40 28.01 -7.28
N LYS A 113 1.72 26.71 -7.22
CA LYS A 113 2.47 26.10 -6.11
C LYS A 113 3.47 25.09 -6.63
N LEU A 114 4.59 24.99 -5.90
CA LEU A 114 5.59 23.96 -6.08
C LEU A 114 5.77 23.22 -4.74
N LEU A 115 5.45 21.93 -4.73
CA LEU A 115 5.54 21.07 -3.56
C LEU A 115 6.82 20.24 -3.65
N PHE A 116 7.54 20.15 -2.53
CA PHE A 116 8.68 19.26 -2.38
C PHE A 116 8.39 18.24 -1.30
N TYR A 117 8.44 16.98 -1.64
CA TYR A 117 8.25 15.85 -0.72
C TYR A 117 9.62 15.37 -0.25
N PHE A 118 9.77 15.21 1.06
CA PHE A 118 11.02 14.75 1.65
C PHE A 118 10.81 13.81 2.82
N THR A 119 11.83 13.02 3.15
CA THR A 119 11.90 12.23 4.38
C THR A 119 13.03 12.76 5.27
N ALA A 120 12.85 12.64 6.59
CA ALA A 120 13.86 12.98 7.59
C ALA A 120 13.57 12.22 8.89
N ASP A 121 14.61 11.92 9.67
CA ASP A 121 14.48 11.20 10.93
C ASP A 121 13.88 12.04 12.06
N GLY A 122 13.84 13.37 11.90
CA GLY A 122 13.32 14.29 12.88
C GLY A 122 12.70 15.54 12.28
N ARG A 123 12.49 16.54 13.12
CA ARG A 123 11.98 17.84 12.69
C ARG A 123 13.13 18.67 12.10
N ILE A 124 12.96 19.11 10.88
CA ILE A 124 13.93 19.95 10.16
C ILE A 124 13.46 21.42 10.16
N ASP A 125 14.38 22.34 10.41
CA ASP A 125 14.14 23.76 10.19
C ASP A 125 14.55 24.15 8.76
N PHE A 126 13.57 24.26 7.91
CA PHE A 126 13.75 24.56 6.48
C PHE A 126 13.35 25.99 6.09
N ARG A 127 13.21 26.92 7.06
CA ARG A 127 12.74 28.30 6.79
C ARG A 127 13.64 29.04 5.79
N GLU A 128 14.96 28.93 5.94
CA GLU A 128 15.90 29.56 5.03
C GLU A 128 15.91 28.89 3.65
N LEU A 129 15.77 27.56 3.60
CA LEU A 129 15.63 26.83 2.34
C LEU A 129 14.37 27.29 1.58
N VAL A 130 13.22 27.46 2.25
CA VAL A 130 11.99 27.95 1.60
C VAL A 130 12.18 29.34 1.01
N LYS A 131 12.84 30.26 1.73
CA LYS A 131 13.13 31.61 1.19
C LYS A 131 14.02 31.56 -0.05
N ASP A 132 15.06 30.72 0.00
CA ASP A 132 16.00 30.57 -1.12
C ASP A 132 15.29 29.96 -2.34
N LEU A 133 14.50 28.91 -2.15
CA LEU A 133 13.68 28.30 -3.23
C LEU A 133 12.64 29.29 -3.80
N ALA A 134 11.96 30.05 -2.94
CA ALA A 134 10.96 31.02 -3.36
C ALA A 134 11.59 32.14 -4.22
N SER A 135 12.84 32.55 -3.92
CA SER A 135 13.58 33.52 -4.72
C SER A 135 13.91 33.04 -6.14
N VAL A 136 14.17 31.72 -6.27
CA VAL A 136 14.50 31.07 -7.54
C VAL A 136 13.25 30.84 -8.40
N PHE A 137 12.22 30.20 -7.82
CA PHE A 137 11.05 29.77 -8.59
C PHE A 137 9.94 30.81 -8.69
N ARG A 138 9.98 31.86 -7.85
CA ARG A 138 8.99 32.97 -7.82
C ARG A 138 7.54 32.45 -7.71
N THR A 139 7.35 31.33 -7.04
CA THR A 139 6.06 30.69 -6.80
C THR A 139 5.94 30.27 -5.33
N ARG A 140 4.75 29.92 -4.89
CA ARG A 140 4.54 29.45 -3.51
C ARG A 140 5.19 28.08 -3.32
N ILE A 141 6.14 27.98 -2.39
CA ILE A 141 6.85 26.76 -2.05
C ILE A 141 6.18 26.09 -0.85
N GLU A 142 5.90 24.81 -0.97
CA GLU A 142 5.44 23.97 0.14
C GLU A 142 6.40 22.78 0.32
N LEU A 143 6.95 22.60 1.51
CA LEU A 143 7.77 21.45 1.89
C LEU A 143 6.94 20.49 2.74
N ARG A 144 6.81 19.23 2.30
CA ARG A 144 6.01 18.21 2.97
C ARG A 144 6.87 17.03 3.36
N GLN A 145 6.98 16.80 4.68
CA GLN A 145 7.63 15.60 5.19
C GLN A 145 6.67 14.41 5.04
N ILE A 146 7.12 13.37 4.35
CA ILE A 146 6.38 12.13 4.12
C ILE A 146 6.99 10.96 4.88
N GLY A 147 6.23 9.89 5.05
CA GLY A 147 6.70 8.66 5.67
C GLY A 147 7.49 7.77 4.71
N VAL A 148 8.28 6.84 5.26
CA VAL A 148 9.10 5.89 4.48
C VAL A 148 8.28 5.01 3.51
N ARG A 149 7.01 4.73 3.84
CA ARG A 149 6.12 3.99 2.94
C ARG A 149 5.64 4.85 1.78
N ASP A 150 5.36 6.14 2.02
CA ASP A 150 5.00 7.09 0.97
C ASP A 150 6.18 7.34 0.03
N GLU A 151 7.41 7.45 0.57
CA GLU A 151 8.62 7.48 -0.24
C GLU A 151 8.73 6.25 -1.14
N THR A 152 8.58 5.05 -0.57
CA THR A 152 8.60 3.79 -1.33
C THR A 152 7.48 3.73 -2.37
N LYS A 153 6.32 4.28 -2.07
CA LYS A 153 5.18 4.38 -2.99
C LYS A 153 5.48 5.27 -4.19
N ILE A 154 6.19 6.36 -4.00
CA ILE A 154 6.64 7.27 -5.07
C ILE A 154 7.71 6.60 -5.94
N LEU A 155 8.76 6.09 -5.30
CA LEU A 155 9.93 5.54 -6.00
C LEU A 155 9.61 4.24 -6.73
N GLY A 156 8.68 3.45 -6.21
CA GLY A 156 8.36 2.13 -6.76
C GLY A 156 9.46 1.10 -6.50
N GLY A 157 9.46 0.05 -7.30
CA GLY A 157 10.44 -1.03 -7.24
C GLY A 157 9.81 -2.41 -7.27
N ILE A 158 10.63 -3.44 -7.03
CA ILE A 158 10.25 -4.85 -7.02
C ILE A 158 10.29 -5.38 -5.59
N GLY A 159 9.23 -6.05 -5.17
CA GLY A 159 9.16 -6.70 -3.87
C GLY A 159 9.94 -8.02 -3.82
N ILE A 160 10.12 -8.58 -2.62
CA ILE A 160 10.75 -9.91 -2.43
C ILE A 160 10.00 -11.04 -3.14
N CYS A 161 8.74 -10.83 -3.48
CA CYS A 161 7.90 -11.76 -4.26
C CYS A 161 8.13 -11.67 -5.77
N GLY A 162 9.05 -10.82 -6.26
CA GLY A 162 9.35 -10.60 -7.68
C GLY A 162 8.32 -9.76 -8.44
N ARG A 163 7.29 -9.23 -7.76
CA ARG A 163 6.27 -8.35 -8.34
C ARG A 163 6.56 -6.87 -8.04
N PRO A 164 6.06 -5.93 -8.87
CA PRO A 164 6.06 -4.53 -8.52
C PRO A 164 5.39 -4.30 -7.16
N LEU A 165 5.88 -3.31 -6.41
CA LEU A 165 5.40 -3.02 -5.06
C LEU A 165 3.90 -2.75 -5.04
N CYS A 166 3.17 -3.39 -4.12
CA CYS A 166 1.72 -3.24 -3.97
C CYS A 166 1.32 -1.77 -3.71
N CYS A 167 2.11 -1.05 -2.89
CA CYS A 167 1.89 0.36 -2.60
C CYS A 167 2.07 1.27 -3.82
N HIS A 168 2.90 0.87 -4.78
CA HIS A 168 3.14 1.63 -6.02
C HIS A 168 2.10 1.31 -7.11
N THR A 169 1.44 0.15 -7.06
CA THR A 169 0.55 -0.34 -8.13
C THR A 169 -0.94 -0.17 -7.81
N PHE A 170 -1.43 -0.77 -6.72
CA PHE A 170 -2.87 -0.84 -6.46
C PHE A 170 -3.30 -0.47 -5.03
N LEU A 171 -2.42 -0.59 -4.01
CA LEU A 171 -2.78 -0.22 -2.65
C LEU A 171 -2.80 1.30 -2.49
N THR A 172 -3.98 1.84 -2.37
CA THR A 172 -4.21 3.28 -2.20
C THR A 172 -4.11 3.72 -0.74
N GLU A 173 -4.57 2.87 0.18
CA GLU A 173 -4.62 3.12 1.62
C GLU A 173 -3.89 2.02 2.40
N PHE A 174 -3.42 2.35 3.60
CA PHE A 174 -2.67 1.43 4.45
C PHE A 174 -3.46 1.14 5.73
N ALA A 175 -4.01 -0.06 5.81
CA ALA A 175 -4.58 -0.56 7.04
C ALA A 175 -3.46 -0.99 8.02
N PRO A 176 -3.75 -1.02 9.33
CA PRO A 176 -2.81 -1.54 10.33
C PRO A 176 -2.37 -2.96 10.01
N VAL A 177 -1.08 -3.24 10.18
CA VAL A 177 -0.50 -4.56 9.97
C VAL A 177 0.14 -5.04 11.26
N SER A 178 -0.16 -6.26 11.68
CA SER A 178 0.36 -6.86 12.90
C SER A 178 1.15 -8.15 12.63
N ILE A 179 2.00 -8.52 13.58
CA ILE A 179 2.77 -9.78 13.56
C ILE A 179 1.84 -11.00 13.53
N LYS A 180 0.65 -10.89 14.12
CA LYS A 180 -0.35 -11.95 14.11
C LYS A 180 -0.72 -12.38 12.70
N MET A 181 -0.84 -11.43 11.76
CA MET A 181 -1.12 -11.71 10.35
C MET A 181 -0.02 -12.55 9.69
N ALA A 182 1.25 -12.28 10.02
CA ALA A 182 2.37 -13.07 9.52
C ALA A 182 2.34 -14.51 10.03
N LYS A 183 1.99 -14.72 11.32
CA LYS A 183 1.79 -16.04 11.90
C LYS A 183 0.65 -16.80 11.24
N GLU A 184 -0.47 -16.14 10.99
CA GLU A 184 -1.65 -16.74 10.34
C GLU A 184 -1.35 -17.17 8.90
N GLN A 185 -0.42 -16.50 8.26
CA GLN A 185 0.06 -16.83 6.91
C GLN A 185 1.24 -17.82 6.90
N ASN A 186 1.59 -18.40 8.05
CA ASN A 186 2.70 -19.34 8.23
C ASN A 186 4.05 -18.80 7.74
N LEU A 187 4.28 -17.49 7.87
CA LEU A 187 5.56 -16.88 7.55
C LEU A 187 6.52 -16.98 8.75
N SER A 188 7.79 -17.19 8.45
CA SER A 188 8.85 -17.07 9.45
C SER A 188 8.86 -15.66 10.04
N LEU A 189 8.93 -15.54 11.35
CA LEU A 189 8.92 -14.26 12.06
C LEU A 189 10.29 -13.54 12.01
N ASN A 190 11.14 -13.92 11.06
CA ASN A 190 12.38 -13.20 10.81
C ASN A 190 12.05 -11.81 10.23
N PRO A 191 12.50 -10.71 10.90
CA PRO A 191 12.27 -9.34 10.44
C PRO A 191 12.59 -9.11 8.97
N THR A 192 13.67 -9.69 8.46
CA THR A 192 14.09 -9.53 7.06
C THR A 192 13.14 -10.17 6.04
N LYS A 193 12.34 -11.17 6.47
CA LYS A 193 11.39 -11.88 5.60
C LYS A 193 9.99 -11.30 5.63
N ILE A 194 9.62 -10.60 6.70
CA ILE A 194 8.29 -10.01 6.87
C ILE A 194 8.25 -8.49 6.70
N SER A 195 9.43 -7.86 6.54
CA SER A 195 9.54 -6.42 6.26
C SER A 195 9.46 -6.16 4.75
N GLY A 196 8.73 -5.12 4.39
CA GLY A 196 8.77 -4.55 3.04
C GLY A 196 10.03 -3.72 2.81
N VAL A 197 10.24 -3.29 1.58
CA VAL A 197 11.35 -2.40 1.17
C VAL A 197 11.36 -1.09 1.99
N CYS A 198 10.19 -0.63 2.45
CA CYS A 198 10.06 0.55 3.31
C CYS A 198 10.47 0.35 4.77
N GLY A 199 10.95 -0.84 5.17
CA GLY A 199 11.34 -1.16 6.54
C GLY A 199 10.17 -1.36 7.52
N ARG A 200 8.92 -1.36 7.06
CA ARG A 200 7.72 -1.68 7.85
C ARG A 200 7.21 -3.07 7.47
N LEU A 201 6.34 -3.67 8.28
CA LEU A 201 5.68 -4.93 7.91
C LEU A 201 5.03 -4.83 6.53
N MET A 202 5.09 -5.92 5.77
CA MET A 202 4.56 -5.98 4.41
C MET A 202 3.06 -5.72 4.38
N CYS A 203 2.61 -4.74 3.60
CA CYS A 203 1.20 -4.40 3.45
C CYS A 203 0.35 -5.51 2.80
N CYS A 204 0.96 -6.41 2.04
CA CYS A 204 0.27 -7.58 1.49
C CYS A 204 -0.24 -8.53 2.57
N LEU A 205 0.38 -8.58 3.76
CA LEU A 205 -0.11 -9.38 4.90
C LEU A 205 -1.56 -9.05 5.22
N LYS A 206 -1.88 -7.75 5.32
CA LYS A 206 -3.26 -7.31 5.56
C LYS A 206 -4.16 -7.53 4.35
N ASN A 207 -3.66 -7.28 3.15
CA ASN A 207 -4.44 -7.43 1.93
C ASN A 207 -4.87 -8.90 1.68
N GLU A 208 -4.08 -9.86 2.15
CA GLU A 208 -4.33 -11.28 1.98
C GLU A 208 -4.97 -11.95 3.21
N GLU A 209 -5.10 -11.23 4.34
CA GLU A 209 -5.54 -11.76 5.64
C GLU A 209 -6.87 -12.52 5.54
N GLU A 210 -7.91 -11.92 4.97
CA GLU A 210 -9.24 -12.53 4.84
C GLU A 210 -9.21 -13.86 4.07
N THR A 211 -8.39 -13.92 3.00
CA THR A 211 -8.21 -15.14 2.23
C THR A 211 -7.56 -16.24 3.06
N TYR A 212 -6.51 -15.90 3.82
CA TYR A 212 -5.85 -16.86 4.69
C TYR A 212 -6.74 -17.30 5.84
N GLU A 213 -7.49 -16.42 6.48
CA GLU A 213 -8.46 -16.76 7.53
C GLU A 213 -9.51 -17.76 7.00
N TYR A 214 -10.09 -17.48 5.84
CA TYR A 214 -11.07 -18.36 5.20
C TYR A 214 -10.48 -19.74 4.88
N LEU A 215 -9.30 -19.79 4.30
CA LEU A 215 -8.64 -21.04 3.93
C LEU A 215 -8.18 -21.82 5.17
N ASN A 216 -7.64 -21.14 6.18
CA ASN A 216 -7.21 -21.73 7.44
C ASN A 216 -8.37 -22.35 8.21
N SER A 217 -9.58 -21.77 8.17
CA SER A 217 -10.75 -22.32 8.86
C SER A 217 -11.13 -23.73 8.40
N ARG A 218 -10.64 -24.14 7.24
CA ARG A 218 -10.89 -25.44 6.61
C ARG A 218 -9.77 -26.46 6.81
N LEU A 219 -8.69 -26.08 7.48
CA LEU A 219 -7.52 -26.91 7.68
C LEU A 219 -7.39 -27.38 9.12
N PRO A 220 -6.83 -28.59 9.36
CA PRO A 220 -6.44 -29.00 10.70
C PRO A 220 -5.24 -28.19 11.19
N ASN A 221 -5.03 -28.13 12.49
CA ASN A 221 -3.83 -27.54 13.06
C ASN A 221 -2.66 -28.52 12.99
N VAL A 222 -1.44 -28.00 13.02
CA VAL A 222 -0.23 -28.82 13.20
C VAL A 222 -0.34 -29.51 14.57
N GLY A 223 -0.02 -30.81 14.60
CA GLY A 223 -0.17 -31.67 15.79
C GLY A 223 -1.58 -32.23 15.99
N ASP A 224 -2.57 -31.89 15.16
CA ASP A 224 -3.89 -32.49 15.22
C ASP A 224 -3.85 -33.95 14.70
N ARG A 225 -4.63 -34.84 15.35
CA ARG A 225 -4.83 -36.20 14.87
C ARG A 225 -5.88 -36.20 13.75
N VAL A 226 -5.54 -36.86 12.66
CA VAL A 226 -6.40 -36.97 11.47
C VAL A 226 -6.52 -38.43 11.03
N THR A 227 -7.59 -38.72 10.33
CA THR A 227 -7.77 -40.01 9.64
C THR A 227 -7.81 -39.77 8.16
N THR A 228 -6.97 -40.47 7.41
CA THR A 228 -6.87 -40.36 5.94
C THR A 228 -8.04 -41.07 5.27
N ALA A 229 -8.22 -40.81 3.94
CA ALA A 229 -9.23 -41.53 3.16
C ALA A 229 -9.00 -43.07 3.13
N ASP A 230 -7.74 -43.49 3.23
CA ASP A 230 -7.31 -44.87 3.26
C ASP A 230 -7.52 -45.53 4.65
N GLY A 231 -8.11 -44.79 5.62
CA GLY A 231 -8.40 -45.27 6.97
C GLY A 231 -7.20 -45.21 7.91
N LEU A 232 -6.04 -44.74 7.48
CA LEU A 232 -4.85 -44.64 8.31
C LEU A 232 -4.98 -43.48 9.30
N LYS A 233 -4.47 -43.67 10.50
CA LYS A 233 -4.41 -42.60 11.53
C LYS A 233 -3.03 -41.94 11.46
N GLY A 234 -3.00 -40.64 11.65
CA GLY A 234 -1.74 -39.91 11.64
C GLY A 234 -1.85 -38.56 12.37
N GLU A 235 -0.71 -37.88 12.47
CA GLU A 235 -0.57 -36.58 13.07
C GLU A 235 -0.15 -35.55 12.01
N VAL A 236 -0.76 -34.40 12.02
CA VAL A 236 -0.44 -33.30 11.09
C VAL A 236 0.92 -32.73 11.38
N GLN A 237 1.85 -32.86 10.43
CA GLN A 237 3.20 -32.31 10.51
C GLN A 237 3.25 -30.85 10.03
N SER A 238 2.62 -30.56 8.87
CA SER A 238 2.59 -29.22 8.29
C SER A 238 1.38 -29.04 7.38
N VAL A 239 1.00 -27.79 7.15
CA VAL A 239 -0.12 -27.41 6.28
C VAL A 239 0.31 -26.40 5.24
N SER A 240 -0.13 -26.59 4.00
CA SER A 240 0.01 -25.62 2.91
C SER A 240 -1.34 -24.95 2.69
N VAL A 241 -1.49 -23.74 3.22
CA VAL A 241 -2.77 -23.04 3.28
C VAL A 241 -3.35 -22.80 1.87
N LEU A 242 -2.57 -22.19 0.97
CA LEU A 242 -3.03 -21.85 -0.36
C LEU A 242 -3.31 -23.07 -1.24
N ARG A 243 -2.51 -24.14 -1.09
CA ARG A 243 -2.68 -25.38 -1.86
C ARG A 243 -3.73 -26.31 -1.25
N GLN A 244 -4.19 -26.05 -0.01
CA GLN A 244 -5.09 -26.89 0.76
C GLN A 244 -4.56 -28.35 0.87
N LEU A 245 -3.24 -28.47 1.08
CA LEU A 245 -2.53 -29.75 1.26
C LEU A 245 -2.02 -29.85 2.69
N VAL A 246 -2.05 -31.07 3.22
CA VAL A 246 -1.63 -31.36 4.60
C VAL A 246 -0.63 -32.52 4.57
N LYS A 247 0.54 -32.31 5.16
CA LYS A 247 1.50 -33.40 5.40
C LYS A 247 1.18 -34.05 6.71
N VAL A 248 0.97 -35.35 6.66
CA VAL A 248 0.57 -36.20 7.79
C VAL A 248 1.66 -37.24 8.03
N ILE A 249 2.08 -37.39 9.28
CA ILE A 249 2.89 -38.53 9.73
C ILE A 249 1.92 -39.65 9.97
N VAL A 250 1.93 -40.68 9.13
CA VAL A 250 1.01 -41.83 9.18
C VAL A 250 1.70 -42.98 9.89
N ASP A 251 0.99 -43.63 10.79
CA ASP A 251 1.47 -44.85 11.49
C ASP A 251 1.17 -46.08 10.62
N MET A 252 2.23 -46.76 10.17
CA MET A 252 2.16 -48.00 9.36
C MET A 252 2.54 -49.25 10.17
N GLY A 253 2.23 -49.23 11.45
CA GLY A 253 2.64 -50.27 12.41
C GLY A 253 3.99 -49.94 13.04
N ASP A 254 5.07 -50.57 12.58
CA ASP A 254 6.42 -50.32 13.11
C ASP A 254 7.14 -49.14 12.48
N GLU A 255 6.62 -48.59 11.35
CA GLU A 255 7.22 -47.48 10.61
C GLU A 255 6.29 -46.27 10.59
N LYS A 256 6.90 -45.08 10.58
CA LYS A 256 6.22 -43.79 10.35
C LYS A 256 6.58 -43.24 9.03
N GLU A 257 5.58 -42.91 8.22
CA GLU A 257 5.75 -42.35 6.92
C GLU A 257 5.11 -40.95 6.81
N ILE A 258 5.75 -40.03 6.10
CA ILE A 258 5.19 -38.72 5.82
C ILE A 258 4.51 -38.76 4.45
N ARG A 259 3.19 -38.55 4.43
CA ARG A 259 2.41 -38.46 3.20
C ARG A 259 1.68 -37.13 3.08
N GLU A 260 1.50 -36.65 1.85
CA GLU A 260 0.77 -35.41 1.57
C GLU A 260 -0.64 -35.74 1.07
N TYR A 261 -1.66 -35.14 1.70
CA TYR A 261 -3.06 -35.34 1.36
C TYR A 261 -3.77 -34.01 1.13
N PRO A 262 -4.68 -33.93 0.12
CA PRO A 262 -5.65 -32.84 0.06
C PRO A 262 -6.54 -32.85 1.29
N VAL A 263 -6.85 -31.67 1.84
CA VAL A 263 -7.67 -31.56 3.07
C VAL A 263 -9.01 -32.28 2.96
N LYS A 264 -9.61 -32.33 1.75
CA LYS A 264 -10.87 -33.03 1.49
C LYS A 264 -10.81 -34.56 1.74
N GLN A 265 -9.63 -35.14 1.74
CA GLN A 265 -9.38 -36.56 1.99
C GLN A 265 -9.07 -36.88 3.44
N LEU A 266 -9.13 -35.87 4.32
CA LEU A 266 -8.84 -36.01 5.74
C LEU A 266 -10.09 -35.82 6.57
N LYS A 267 -10.30 -36.70 7.57
CA LYS A 267 -11.32 -36.56 8.61
C LYS A 267 -10.63 -36.07 9.88
N PHE A 268 -11.07 -34.93 10.40
CA PHE A 268 -10.55 -34.32 11.61
C PHE A 268 -11.63 -33.50 12.30
N ARG A 269 -11.45 -33.24 13.62
CA ARG A 269 -12.30 -32.30 14.35
C ARG A 269 -11.64 -30.95 14.34
N SER A 270 -12.29 -29.98 13.70
CA SER A 270 -11.84 -28.61 13.76
C SER A 270 -11.89 -28.12 15.22
N LYS A 271 -10.73 -27.78 15.77
CA LYS A 271 -10.59 -27.08 17.06
C LYS A 271 -10.15 -25.67 16.77
N ARG A 272 -10.45 -24.72 17.68
CA ARG A 272 -9.86 -23.37 17.62
C ARG A 272 -8.35 -23.50 17.48
N ARG A 273 -7.79 -22.75 16.52
CA ARG A 273 -6.36 -22.75 16.20
C ARG A 273 -5.55 -22.51 17.48
N ARG A 274 -4.66 -23.45 17.79
CA ARG A 274 -3.68 -23.26 18.87
C ARG A 274 -2.53 -22.43 18.29
N ASP A 275 -2.13 -21.38 19.01
CA ASP A 275 -0.93 -20.61 18.66
C ASP A 275 0.31 -21.47 18.94
N HIS A 276 0.77 -22.20 17.92
CA HIS A 276 2.04 -22.93 17.94
C HIS A 276 3.20 -22.02 17.52
N GLY A 277 3.12 -20.71 17.84
CA GLY A 277 4.14 -19.74 17.49
C GLY A 277 5.52 -20.12 18.05
N GLU A 278 6.56 -19.91 17.25
CA GLU A 278 7.94 -19.89 17.72
C GLU A 278 8.02 -19.04 18.99
N ARG A 279 8.61 -19.59 20.05
CA ARG A 279 8.88 -18.84 21.28
C ARG A 279 9.98 -17.85 21.01
N LEU A 280 9.60 -16.65 20.63
CA LEU A 280 10.53 -15.55 20.40
C LEU A 280 11.04 -15.01 21.74
N SER A 281 12.30 -14.60 21.75
CA SER A 281 12.87 -13.86 22.87
C SER A 281 12.18 -12.49 23.03
N LYS A 282 12.29 -11.90 24.23
CA LYS A 282 11.73 -10.55 24.47
C LYS A 282 12.33 -9.49 23.54
N GLU A 283 13.59 -9.65 23.17
CA GLU A 283 14.28 -8.72 22.27
C GLU A 283 13.77 -8.85 20.83
N GLU A 284 13.57 -10.07 20.35
CA GLU A 284 12.97 -10.33 19.03
C GLU A 284 11.54 -9.81 18.96
N MET A 285 10.74 -10.03 20.01
CA MET A 285 9.39 -9.47 20.09
C MET A 285 9.39 -7.93 20.05
N ARG A 286 10.36 -7.29 20.71
CA ARG A 286 10.49 -5.83 20.66
C ARG A 286 10.84 -5.34 19.25
N LYS A 287 11.83 -5.95 18.60
CA LYS A 287 12.20 -5.62 17.20
C LYS A 287 11.04 -5.82 16.25
N LEU A 288 10.26 -6.87 16.43
CA LEU A 288 9.07 -7.12 15.62
C LEU A 288 7.97 -6.08 15.87
N ALA A 289 7.76 -5.67 17.12
CA ALA A 289 6.78 -4.64 17.48
C ALA A 289 7.13 -3.27 16.86
N GLU A 290 8.41 -2.95 16.69
CA GLU A 290 8.87 -1.73 16.00
C GLU A 290 8.54 -1.72 14.50
N LEU A 291 8.36 -2.91 13.90
CA LEU A 291 7.95 -3.06 12.49
C LEU A 291 6.45 -2.92 12.29
N GLU A 292 5.66 -3.09 13.35
CA GLU A 292 4.19 -2.97 13.26
C GLU A 292 3.82 -1.56 12.82
N ASP A 293 2.85 -1.50 11.93
CA ASP A 293 2.30 -0.26 11.43
C ASP A 293 0.90 -0.05 11.99
N LYS A 294 0.72 1.07 12.66
CA LYS A 294 -0.59 1.45 13.22
C LYS A 294 -1.60 1.89 12.16
N GLY A 295 -1.19 1.84 10.89
CA GLY A 295 -1.98 2.36 9.78
C GLY A 295 -1.90 3.89 9.71
N GLY A 296 -2.54 4.46 8.72
CA GLY A 296 -2.63 5.90 8.53
C GLY A 296 -2.93 6.25 7.07
N HIS A 297 -3.42 7.45 6.87
CA HIS A 297 -3.58 7.98 5.53
C HIS A 297 -2.21 8.34 4.95
N SER A 298 -2.03 8.07 3.67
CA SER A 298 -0.86 8.54 2.93
C SER A 298 -0.88 10.07 2.89
N LYS A 299 0.20 10.71 3.33
CA LYS A 299 0.36 12.17 3.26
C LYS A 299 0.43 12.70 1.82
N LEU A 300 0.54 11.81 0.85
CA LEU A 300 0.48 12.15 -0.58
C LEU A 300 -0.94 12.50 -1.03
N ASN A 301 -1.95 12.12 -0.26
CA ASN A 301 -3.37 12.34 -0.57
C ASN A 301 -3.95 13.60 0.12
N GLU A 302 -3.16 14.26 0.96
CA GLU A 302 -3.47 15.55 1.58
C GLU A 302 -3.00 16.68 0.66
#